data_387116f72350a706bf7552d6f42cfae7
#
_entry.id   387116f72350a706bf7552d6f42cfae7
#
_cell.length_a   1.000
_cell.length_b   1.000
_cell.length_c   1.000
_cell.angle_alpha   90.00
_cell.angle_beta   90.00
_cell.angle_gamma   90.00
#
_symmetry.space_group_name_H-M   'P 1'
#
loop_
_entity.id
_entity.type
_entity.pdbx_description
1 polymer ?
#
loop_
_entity_poly.entity_id
_entity_poly.type
_entity_poly.pdbx_seq_one_letter_code
_entity_poly.pdbx_strand_id
1 'polypeptide(L)'
;MAKAAASGTLEEPQVEAMFDRIAGVYDLMNSLMTAGLHHRWRRRAADLARVGPGNDVLDVASGTGDLAIELSSRVGAGGSVIGSDFSEQMLDRARVKAPQLEWEQANALALPYEENRFDAVTVGFGARNFSDLDAGLAEMVRVTRPGGRVVVLEITTPTKPPLSTFFRLWFDRLVPLIGRFAGDPDAYSYLPSSVRRFPDAR
;
A
#
# COMPACT_ATOMS: atom_id res chain seq x y z
N MET A 1 12.68 19.87 1.45
CA MET A 1 11.76 18.74 1.69
C MET A 1 10.28 19.14 1.60
N ALA A 2 9.78 20.12 2.37
CA ALA A 2 8.36 20.52 2.34
C ALA A 2 7.78 20.82 0.94
N LYS A 3 8.52 21.52 0.05
CA LYS A 3 8.07 21.82 -1.31
C LYS A 3 7.97 20.57 -2.19
N ALA A 4 8.92 19.63 -2.09
CA ALA A 4 8.89 18.36 -2.82
C ALA A 4 7.76 17.45 -2.30
N ALA A 5 7.56 17.37 -0.98
CA ALA A 5 6.45 16.64 -0.40
C ALA A 5 5.09 17.17 -0.89
N ALA A 6 4.93 18.50 -0.95
CA ALA A 6 3.70 19.14 -1.45
C ALA A 6 3.46 18.89 -2.96
N SER A 7 4.52 18.66 -3.76
CA SER A 7 4.41 18.29 -5.18
C SER A 7 4.17 16.80 -5.41
N GLY A 8 4.38 15.96 -4.41
CA GLY A 8 4.30 14.50 -4.53
C GLY A 8 5.47 13.87 -5.30
N THR A 9 6.60 14.57 -5.40
CA THR A 9 7.79 14.16 -6.19
C THR A 9 8.99 13.85 -5.30
N LEU A 10 8.76 13.09 -4.22
CA LEU A 10 9.86 12.63 -3.37
C LEU A 10 10.62 11.48 -4.08
N GLU A 11 11.95 11.49 -3.92
CA GLU A 11 12.79 10.36 -4.31
C GLU A 11 12.60 9.17 -3.35
N GLU A 12 12.88 7.93 -3.80
CA GLU A 12 12.69 6.71 -2.99
C GLU A 12 13.24 6.81 -1.56
N PRO A 13 14.49 7.25 -1.31
CA PRO A 13 14.99 7.37 0.06
C PRO A 13 14.23 8.39 0.93
N GLN A 14 13.63 9.39 0.29
CA GLN A 14 12.84 10.40 1.00
C GLN A 14 11.45 9.86 1.35
N VAL A 15 10.89 9.03 0.48
CA VAL A 15 9.62 8.32 0.72
C VAL A 15 9.81 7.31 1.86
N GLU A 16 10.88 6.52 1.83
CA GLU A 16 11.26 5.59 2.89
C GLU A 16 11.38 6.31 4.24
N ALA A 17 12.23 7.33 4.32
CA ALA A 17 12.42 8.11 5.55
C ALA A 17 11.12 8.79 6.05
N MET A 18 10.19 9.12 5.16
CA MET A 18 8.88 9.63 5.54
C MET A 18 8.03 8.53 6.17
N PHE A 19 7.94 7.35 5.56
CA PHE A 19 7.17 6.23 6.10
C PHE A 19 7.75 5.72 7.42
N ASP A 20 9.06 5.68 7.56
CA ASP A 20 9.74 5.37 8.81
C ASP A 20 9.30 6.27 9.95
N ARG A 21 9.22 7.59 9.71
CA ARG A 21 8.80 8.55 10.75
C ARG A 21 7.36 8.37 11.19
N ILE A 22 6.46 8.05 10.24
CA ILE A 22 5.02 7.95 10.54
C ILE A 22 4.58 6.53 10.92
N ALA A 23 5.44 5.52 10.80
CA ALA A 23 5.09 4.13 11.08
C ALA A 23 4.36 3.95 12.42
N GLY A 24 4.72 4.75 13.45
CA GLY A 24 4.10 4.73 14.77
C GLY A 24 2.63 5.05 14.82
N VAL A 25 2.16 5.91 13.95
CA VAL A 25 0.78 6.43 13.92
C VAL A 25 0.04 6.04 12.64
N TYR A 26 0.69 5.31 11.73
CA TYR A 26 0.20 5.02 10.39
C TYR A 26 -1.19 4.37 10.38
N ASP A 27 -1.39 3.29 11.15
CA ASP A 27 -2.66 2.56 11.19
C ASP A 27 -3.80 3.41 11.77
N LEU A 28 -3.51 4.19 12.83
CA LEU A 28 -4.47 5.11 13.43
C LEU A 28 -4.91 6.17 12.42
N MET A 29 -3.95 6.74 11.71
CA MET A 29 -4.21 7.79 10.73
C MET A 29 -4.98 7.27 9.53
N ASN A 30 -4.65 6.08 9.01
CA ASN A 30 -5.44 5.43 7.96
C ASN A 30 -6.88 5.20 8.41
N SER A 31 -7.09 4.76 9.63
CA SER A 31 -8.44 4.55 10.20
C SER A 31 -9.22 5.86 10.31
N LEU A 32 -8.59 6.94 10.79
CA LEU A 32 -9.21 8.25 10.88
C LEU A 32 -9.54 8.84 9.50
N MET A 33 -8.56 8.81 8.56
CA MET A 33 -8.72 9.39 7.23
C MET A 33 -9.75 8.68 6.37
N THR A 34 -9.95 7.39 6.57
CA THR A 34 -10.90 6.59 5.80
C THR A 34 -12.16 6.22 6.57
N ALA A 35 -12.32 6.71 7.81
CA ALA A 35 -13.39 6.29 8.73
C ALA A 35 -13.51 4.75 8.83
N GLY A 36 -12.37 4.04 8.82
CA GLY A 36 -12.27 2.59 8.87
C GLY A 36 -12.63 1.86 7.57
N LEU A 37 -13.00 2.56 6.50
CA LEU A 37 -13.38 1.93 5.23
C LEU A 37 -12.22 1.14 4.59
N HIS A 38 -10.97 1.50 4.89
CA HIS A 38 -9.80 0.80 4.37
C HIS A 38 -9.78 -0.70 4.69
N HIS A 39 -10.37 -1.13 5.83
CA HIS A 39 -10.50 -2.54 6.15
C HIS A 39 -11.45 -3.27 5.18
N ARG A 40 -12.57 -2.63 4.80
CA ARG A 40 -13.50 -3.18 3.81
C ARG A 40 -12.88 -3.25 2.41
N TRP A 41 -12.09 -2.24 2.05
CA TRP A 41 -11.41 -2.22 0.76
C TRP A 41 -10.34 -3.31 0.68
N ARG A 42 -9.55 -3.54 1.74
CA ARG A 42 -8.58 -4.64 1.79
C ARG A 42 -9.24 -6.00 1.69
N ARG A 43 -10.36 -6.22 2.41
CA ARG A 43 -11.15 -7.46 2.25
C ARG A 43 -11.58 -7.67 0.80
N ARG A 44 -12.06 -6.61 0.14
CA ARG A 44 -12.45 -6.69 -1.26
C ARG A 44 -11.27 -6.98 -2.19
N ALA A 45 -10.10 -6.39 -1.95
CA ALA A 45 -8.88 -6.69 -2.70
C ALA A 45 -8.46 -8.17 -2.54
N ALA A 46 -8.49 -8.68 -1.31
CA ALA A 46 -8.21 -10.07 -1.03
C ALA A 46 -9.25 -11.03 -1.67
N ASP A 47 -10.54 -10.66 -1.76
CA ASP A 47 -11.54 -11.43 -2.53
C ASP A 47 -11.21 -11.46 -4.03
N LEU A 48 -10.70 -10.34 -4.58
CA LEU A 48 -10.32 -10.24 -5.99
C LEU A 48 -9.04 -11.01 -6.31
N ALA A 49 -8.17 -11.22 -5.34
CA ALA A 49 -6.99 -12.07 -5.49
C ALA A 49 -7.38 -13.55 -5.74
N ARG A 50 -8.59 -13.96 -5.34
CA ARG A 50 -9.13 -15.31 -5.53
C ARG A 50 -8.20 -16.42 -5.02
N VAL A 51 -7.50 -16.15 -3.94
CA VAL A 51 -6.64 -17.12 -3.29
C VAL A 51 -7.44 -18.01 -2.33
N GLY A 52 -6.96 -19.21 -2.11
CA GLY A 52 -7.54 -20.21 -1.24
C GLY A 52 -6.47 -21.09 -0.59
N PRO A 53 -6.90 -22.13 0.14
CA PRO A 53 -5.98 -23.02 0.85
C PRO A 53 -4.87 -23.56 -0.05
N GLY A 54 -3.62 -23.42 0.41
CA GLY A 54 -2.43 -23.92 -0.29
C GLY A 54 -1.82 -22.97 -1.31
N ASN A 55 -2.36 -21.76 -1.49
CA ASN A 55 -1.77 -20.77 -2.40
C ASN A 55 -0.59 -20.02 -1.77
N ASP A 56 0.37 -19.64 -2.62
CA ASP A 56 1.48 -18.74 -2.28
C ASP A 56 1.17 -17.32 -2.75
N VAL A 57 1.25 -16.36 -1.84
CA VAL A 57 0.86 -14.96 -2.09
C VAL A 57 1.96 -13.99 -1.68
N LEU A 58 2.19 -12.96 -2.49
CA LEU A 58 3.05 -11.84 -2.15
C LEU A 58 2.20 -10.56 -1.99
N ASP A 59 2.40 -9.84 -0.89
CA ASP A 59 1.85 -8.49 -0.68
C ASP A 59 3.00 -7.48 -0.76
N VAL A 60 3.05 -6.71 -1.85
CA VAL A 60 4.11 -5.73 -2.16
C VAL A 60 3.77 -4.38 -1.55
N ALA A 61 4.78 -3.69 -1.01
CA ALA A 61 4.60 -2.47 -0.23
C ALA A 61 3.54 -2.68 0.87
N SER A 62 3.74 -3.75 1.65
CA SER A 62 2.77 -4.26 2.63
C SER A 62 2.58 -3.33 3.84
N GLY A 63 3.53 -2.41 4.08
CA GLY A 63 3.50 -1.51 5.21
C GLY A 63 3.44 -2.27 6.53
N THR A 64 2.47 -1.95 7.37
CA THR A 64 2.23 -2.64 8.65
C THR A 64 1.48 -3.98 8.51
N GLY A 65 1.28 -4.49 7.29
CA GLY A 65 0.85 -5.84 7.00
C GLY A 65 -0.66 -6.09 6.95
N ASP A 66 -1.50 -5.09 6.99
CA ASP A 66 -2.96 -5.29 7.08
C ASP A 66 -3.55 -6.12 5.93
N LEU A 67 -3.06 -5.95 4.68
CA LEU A 67 -3.55 -6.72 3.54
C LEU A 67 -2.98 -8.14 3.54
N ALA A 68 -1.70 -8.30 3.86
CA ALA A 68 -1.07 -9.61 4.01
C ALA A 68 -1.78 -10.47 5.08
N ILE A 69 -2.14 -9.87 6.23
CA ILE A 69 -2.92 -10.52 7.30
C ILE A 69 -4.31 -10.95 6.78
N GLU A 70 -4.96 -10.10 6.00
CA GLU A 70 -6.26 -10.43 5.41
C GLU A 70 -6.16 -11.59 4.40
N LEU A 71 -5.08 -11.64 3.59
CA LEU A 71 -4.79 -12.72 2.64
C LEU A 71 -4.46 -14.03 3.37
N SER A 72 -3.72 -13.98 4.47
CA SER A 72 -3.33 -15.16 5.23
C SER A 72 -4.53 -15.96 5.75
N SER A 73 -5.61 -15.26 6.11
CA SER A 73 -6.86 -15.90 6.54
C SER A 73 -7.52 -16.75 5.43
N ARG A 74 -7.19 -16.51 4.16
CA ARG A 74 -7.75 -17.21 3.00
C ARG A 74 -6.90 -18.40 2.56
N VAL A 75 -5.57 -18.26 2.62
CA VAL A 75 -4.66 -19.33 2.18
C VAL A 75 -4.52 -20.45 3.22
N GLY A 76 -4.87 -20.18 4.48
CA GLY A 76 -4.86 -21.17 5.55
C GLY A 76 -3.47 -21.76 5.82
N ALA A 77 -3.42 -22.83 6.61
CA ALA A 77 -2.17 -23.46 7.06
C ALA A 77 -1.35 -24.15 5.95
N GLY A 78 -1.95 -24.40 4.79
CA GLY A 78 -1.27 -25.06 3.66
C GLY A 78 -0.69 -24.12 2.64
N GLY A 79 -0.93 -22.80 2.77
CA GLY A 79 -0.40 -21.77 1.90
C GLY A 79 0.60 -20.86 2.61
N SER A 80 1.20 -19.96 1.85
CA SER A 80 2.13 -18.95 2.38
C SER A 80 1.74 -17.53 1.99
N VAL A 81 2.02 -16.57 2.86
CA VAL A 81 1.91 -15.14 2.55
C VAL A 81 3.21 -14.46 2.97
N ILE A 82 3.87 -13.84 2.01
CA ILE A 82 5.03 -12.98 2.23
C ILE A 82 4.57 -11.53 2.11
N GLY A 83 4.85 -10.71 3.10
CA GLY A 83 4.72 -9.25 3.00
C GLY A 83 6.08 -8.63 2.74
N SER A 84 6.20 -7.84 1.68
CA SER A 84 7.44 -7.11 1.37
C SER A 84 7.23 -5.60 1.41
N ASP A 85 8.19 -4.90 1.99
CA ASP A 85 8.21 -3.43 2.02
C ASP A 85 9.65 -2.93 1.96
N PHE A 86 9.87 -1.71 1.48
CA PHE A 86 11.20 -1.11 1.48
C PHE A 86 11.57 -0.50 2.84
N SER A 87 10.57 -0.14 3.66
CA SER A 87 10.73 0.41 5.01
C SER A 87 10.84 -0.70 6.05
N GLU A 88 12.02 -0.87 6.65
CA GLU A 88 12.22 -1.84 7.72
C GLU A 88 11.38 -1.50 8.97
N GLN A 89 11.15 -0.23 9.26
CA GLN A 89 10.32 0.19 10.41
C GLN A 89 8.84 -0.19 10.24
N MET A 90 8.33 -0.19 8.99
CA MET A 90 7.01 -0.72 8.69
C MET A 90 6.95 -2.23 8.92
N LEU A 91 7.96 -2.96 8.44
CA LEU A 91 8.07 -4.41 8.62
C LEU A 91 8.21 -4.81 10.10
N ASP A 92 8.93 -4.04 10.91
CA ASP A 92 9.01 -4.28 12.37
C ASP A 92 7.64 -4.26 13.02
N ARG A 93 6.76 -3.35 12.59
CA ARG A 93 5.38 -3.31 13.08
C ARG A 93 4.55 -4.46 12.55
N ALA A 94 4.76 -4.85 11.30
CA ALA A 94 4.11 -6.01 10.71
C ALA A 94 4.51 -7.30 11.45
N ARG A 95 5.78 -7.48 11.78
CA ARG A 95 6.28 -8.61 12.60
C ARG A 95 5.63 -8.67 13.98
N VAL A 96 5.47 -7.53 14.64
CA VAL A 96 4.77 -7.46 15.93
C VAL A 96 3.28 -7.80 15.77
N LYS A 97 2.63 -7.33 14.70
CA LYS A 97 1.20 -7.53 14.44
C LYS A 97 0.88 -8.96 14.01
N ALA A 98 1.74 -9.59 13.21
CA ALA A 98 1.56 -10.94 12.68
C ALA A 98 2.90 -11.69 12.61
N PRO A 99 3.42 -12.15 13.76
CA PRO A 99 4.72 -12.83 13.82
C PRO A 99 4.75 -14.20 13.12
N GLN A 100 3.59 -14.72 12.76
CA GLN A 100 3.44 -16.00 12.03
C GLN A 100 3.60 -15.84 10.50
N LEU A 101 3.65 -14.62 9.97
CA LEU A 101 3.86 -14.35 8.55
C LEU A 101 5.32 -14.03 8.27
N GLU A 102 5.71 -14.22 7.02
CA GLU A 102 7.04 -13.86 6.53
C GLU A 102 7.07 -12.40 6.07
N TRP A 103 8.10 -11.66 6.51
CA TRP A 103 8.26 -10.24 6.22
C TRP A 103 9.66 -9.98 5.69
N GLU A 104 9.76 -9.48 4.46
CA GLU A 104 11.02 -9.27 3.76
C GLU A 104 11.20 -7.81 3.32
N GLN A 105 12.39 -7.26 3.53
CA GLN A 105 12.71 -5.96 2.97
C GLN A 105 13.02 -6.10 1.48
N ALA A 106 12.25 -5.41 0.62
CA ALA A 106 12.43 -5.46 -0.82
C ALA A 106 11.98 -4.18 -1.51
N ASN A 107 12.64 -3.86 -2.62
CA ASN A 107 12.20 -2.82 -3.54
C ASN A 107 11.19 -3.41 -4.54
N ALA A 108 10.01 -2.78 -4.64
CA ALA A 108 8.96 -3.19 -5.58
C ALA A 108 9.39 -3.16 -7.06
N LEU A 109 10.42 -2.36 -7.40
CA LEU A 109 10.95 -2.25 -8.76
C LEU A 109 11.99 -3.33 -9.10
N ALA A 110 12.42 -4.14 -8.11
CA ALA A 110 13.39 -5.22 -8.27
C ALA A 110 13.11 -6.29 -7.21
N LEU A 111 12.03 -7.03 -7.37
CA LEU A 111 11.60 -8.05 -6.41
C LEU A 111 12.57 -9.23 -6.38
N PRO A 112 13.06 -9.66 -5.19
CA PRO A 112 14.10 -10.70 -5.06
C PRO A 112 13.53 -12.11 -5.20
N TYR A 113 12.53 -12.28 -6.06
CA TYR A 113 11.87 -13.56 -6.29
C TYR A 113 12.01 -14.02 -7.73
N GLU A 114 11.99 -15.34 -7.91
CA GLU A 114 11.95 -15.95 -9.24
C GLU A 114 10.63 -15.62 -9.97
N GLU A 115 10.66 -15.66 -11.30
CA GLU A 115 9.46 -15.53 -12.10
C GLU A 115 8.48 -16.69 -11.85
N ASN A 116 7.19 -16.40 -11.96
CA ASN A 116 6.10 -17.39 -11.83
C ASN A 116 6.05 -18.10 -10.46
N ARG A 117 6.45 -17.42 -9.37
CA ARG A 117 6.48 -18.00 -8.02
C ARG A 117 5.12 -17.98 -7.33
N PHE A 118 4.34 -16.90 -7.44
CA PHE A 118 3.16 -16.65 -6.63
C PHE A 118 1.84 -16.87 -7.38
N ASP A 119 0.82 -17.41 -6.71
CA ASP A 119 -0.53 -17.55 -7.24
C ASP A 119 -1.25 -16.21 -7.32
N ALA A 120 -0.94 -15.29 -6.40
CA ALA A 120 -1.38 -13.91 -6.48
C ALA A 120 -0.31 -12.95 -5.92
N VAL A 121 -0.27 -11.74 -6.49
CA VAL A 121 0.55 -10.64 -6.02
C VAL A 121 -0.36 -9.42 -5.81
N THR A 122 -0.27 -8.82 -4.63
CA THR A 122 -1.12 -7.67 -4.27
C THR A 122 -0.29 -6.45 -3.91
N VAL A 123 -0.89 -5.27 -4.04
CA VAL A 123 -0.38 -4.04 -3.44
C VAL A 123 -1.56 -3.21 -2.93
N GLY A 124 -1.50 -2.78 -1.67
CA GLY A 124 -2.56 -2.00 -1.03
C GLY A 124 -2.10 -0.62 -0.58
N PHE A 125 -2.49 0.44 -1.33
CA PHE A 125 -2.17 1.85 -1.05
C PHE A 125 -0.68 2.20 -1.14
N GLY A 126 0.12 1.35 -1.80
CA GLY A 126 1.56 1.51 -1.98
C GLY A 126 1.96 1.92 -3.39
N ALA A 127 1.20 1.52 -4.42
CA ALA A 127 1.58 1.67 -5.82
C ALA A 127 1.82 3.13 -6.26
N ARG A 128 1.09 4.09 -5.69
CA ARG A 128 1.29 5.55 -5.96
C ARG A 128 2.66 6.07 -5.52
N ASN A 129 3.38 5.31 -4.69
CA ASN A 129 4.70 5.68 -4.17
C ASN A 129 5.84 5.03 -4.94
N PHE A 130 5.56 4.17 -5.92
CA PHE A 130 6.60 3.64 -6.81
C PHE A 130 7.20 4.78 -7.62
N SER A 131 8.52 4.85 -7.68
CA SER A 131 9.24 5.85 -8.49
C SER A 131 9.02 5.61 -9.98
N ASP A 132 8.84 4.35 -10.37
CA ASP A 132 8.42 3.89 -11.70
C ASP A 132 7.27 2.88 -11.55
N LEU A 133 6.04 3.34 -11.82
CA LEU A 133 4.85 2.51 -11.68
C LEU A 133 4.84 1.34 -12.65
N ASP A 134 5.27 1.57 -13.89
CA ASP A 134 5.27 0.53 -14.95
C ASP A 134 6.30 -0.56 -14.62
N ALA A 135 7.49 -0.18 -14.15
CA ALA A 135 8.50 -1.13 -13.70
C ALA A 135 8.02 -1.95 -12.49
N GLY A 136 7.41 -1.32 -11.49
CA GLY A 136 6.87 -2.04 -10.34
C GLY A 136 5.74 -3.00 -10.71
N LEU A 137 4.82 -2.60 -11.58
CA LEU A 137 3.77 -3.48 -12.08
C LEU A 137 4.34 -4.62 -12.94
N ALA A 138 5.39 -4.38 -13.73
CA ALA A 138 6.06 -5.41 -14.51
C ALA A 138 6.71 -6.47 -13.61
N GLU A 139 7.36 -6.06 -12.51
CA GLU A 139 7.92 -6.98 -11.51
C GLU A 139 6.83 -7.81 -10.82
N MET A 140 5.70 -7.19 -10.43
CA MET A 140 4.57 -7.92 -9.86
C MET A 140 4.03 -8.98 -10.85
N VAL A 141 3.93 -8.63 -12.13
CA VAL A 141 3.52 -9.58 -13.18
C VAL A 141 4.56 -10.69 -13.36
N ARG A 142 5.87 -10.36 -13.40
CA ARG A 142 6.96 -11.31 -13.57
C ARG A 142 6.92 -12.43 -12.50
N VAL A 143 6.73 -12.05 -11.25
CA VAL A 143 6.73 -13.02 -10.15
C VAL A 143 5.40 -13.75 -9.98
N THR A 144 4.34 -13.34 -10.70
CA THR A 144 3.02 -13.99 -10.69
C THR A 144 2.99 -15.16 -11.67
N ARG A 145 2.50 -16.31 -11.24
CA ARG A 145 2.31 -17.50 -12.10
C ARG A 145 1.35 -17.23 -13.27
N PRO A 146 1.52 -17.89 -14.41
CA PRO A 146 0.51 -17.89 -15.47
C PRO A 146 -0.87 -18.32 -14.94
N GLY A 147 -1.88 -17.49 -15.18
CA GLY A 147 -3.24 -17.69 -14.62
C GLY A 147 -3.44 -17.15 -13.21
N GLY A 148 -2.36 -16.70 -12.56
CA GLY A 148 -2.41 -15.99 -11.27
C GLY A 148 -3.02 -14.59 -11.38
N ARG A 149 -2.99 -13.83 -10.31
CA ARG A 149 -3.62 -12.50 -10.24
C ARG A 149 -2.70 -11.45 -9.67
N VAL A 150 -2.64 -10.31 -10.35
CA VAL A 150 -2.11 -9.07 -9.79
C VAL A 150 -3.29 -8.19 -9.37
N VAL A 151 -3.32 -7.75 -8.10
CA VAL A 151 -4.39 -6.91 -7.55
C VAL A 151 -3.81 -5.64 -6.99
N VAL A 152 -4.21 -4.50 -7.56
CA VAL A 152 -3.83 -3.17 -7.10
C VAL A 152 -5.03 -2.52 -6.40
N LEU A 153 -4.90 -2.25 -5.12
CA LEU A 153 -5.83 -1.45 -4.33
C LEU A 153 -5.25 -0.06 -4.12
N GLU A 154 -5.84 0.96 -4.75
CA GLU A 154 -5.33 2.32 -4.63
C GLU A 154 -6.45 3.37 -4.58
N ILE A 155 -6.15 4.53 -4.00
CA ILE A 155 -7.04 5.68 -3.96
C ILE A 155 -6.86 6.47 -5.27
N THR A 156 -7.95 6.66 -5.99
CA THR A 156 -7.98 7.48 -7.22
C THR A 156 -8.85 8.71 -7.03
N THR A 157 -8.62 9.74 -7.81
CA THR A 157 -9.38 11.00 -7.72
C THR A 157 -10.75 10.83 -8.41
N PRO A 158 -11.88 10.98 -7.69
CA PRO A 158 -13.19 10.94 -8.33
C PRO A 158 -13.39 12.12 -9.28
N THR A 159 -13.90 11.84 -10.48
CA THR A 159 -14.10 12.86 -11.52
C THR A 159 -15.49 13.52 -11.47
N LYS A 160 -16.50 12.87 -10.90
CA LYS A 160 -17.90 13.33 -10.94
C LYS A 160 -18.42 13.85 -9.59
N PRO A 161 -19.14 14.98 -9.54
CA PRO A 161 -19.88 15.42 -8.36
C PRO A 161 -21.00 14.41 -7.97
N PRO A 162 -21.39 14.34 -6.70
CA PRO A 162 -20.89 15.12 -5.56
C PRO A 162 -19.57 14.59 -4.97
N LEU A 163 -19.15 13.39 -5.37
CA LEU A 163 -18.01 12.69 -4.78
C LEU A 163 -16.69 13.45 -5.00
N SER A 164 -16.49 14.03 -6.19
CA SER A 164 -15.27 14.83 -6.48
C SER A 164 -15.17 16.09 -5.62
N THR A 165 -16.31 16.71 -5.27
CA THR A 165 -16.34 17.90 -4.41
C THR A 165 -16.02 17.52 -2.97
N PHE A 166 -16.63 16.43 -2.46
CA PHE A 166 -16.34 15.90 -1.13
C PHE A 166 -14.87 15.48 -1.01
N PHE A 167 -14.36 14.76 -2.00
CA PHE A 167 -12.97 14.31 -2.03
C PHE A 167 -11.99 15.48 -1.94
N ARG A 168 -12.20 16.55 -2.75
CA ARG A 168 -11.36 17.75 -2.69
C ARG A 168 -11.40 18.41 -1.31
N LEU A 169 -12.59 18.59 -0.72
CA LEU A 169 -12.71 19.19 0.62
C LEU A 169 -11.99 18.35 1.67
N TRP A 170 -12.13 17.03 1.61
CA TRP A 170 -11.51 16.09 2.51
C TRP A 170 -9.99 16.09 2.39
N PHE A 171 -9.48 15.84 1.18
CA PHE A 171 -8.04 15.72 0.94
C PHE A 171 -7.28 17.05 0.96
N ASP A 172 -7.91 18.17 0.57
CA ASP A 172 -7.21 19.45 0.47
C ASP A 172 -7.26 20.25 1.77
N ARG A 173 -8.24 19.98 2.64
CA ARG A 173 -8.39 20.75 3.89
C ARG A 173 -8.32 19.90 5.14
N LEU A 174 -9.03 18.78 5.18
CA LEU A 174 -9.17 18.00 6.40
C LEU A 174 -7.94 17.11 6.65
N VAL A 175 -7.41 16.42 5.64
CA VAL A 175 -6.23 15.56 5.77
C VAL A 175 -4.99 16.36 6.22
N PRO A 176 -4.64 17.53 5.62
CA PRO A 176 -3.54 18.34 6.13
C PRO A 176 -3.76 18.87 7.55
N LEU A 177 -5.01 19.18 7.92
CA LEU A 177 -5.33 19.62 9.29
C LEU A 177 -5.09 18.49 10.29
N ILE A 178 -5.55 17.28 10.00
CA ILE A 178 -5.29 16.08 10.81
C ILE A 178 -3.78 15.85 10.92
N GLY A 179 -3.03 15.98 9.82
CA GLY A 179 -1.57 15.81 9.80
C GLY A 179 -0.82 16.75 10.73
N ARG A 180 -1.32 17.98 10.93
CA ARG A 180 -0.73 18.93 11.90
C ARG A 180 -0.78 18.42 13.34
N PHE A 181 -1.79 17.65 13.69
CA PHE A 181 -1.92 17.02 15.00
C PHE A 181 -1.15 15.69 15.12
N ALA A 182 -0.82 15.07 14.00
CA ALA A 182 -0.09 13.79 13.95
C ALA A 182 1.45 13.95 14.02
N GLY A 183 1.96 15.18 14.04
CA GLY A 183 3.39 15.46 14.25
C GLY A 183 4.29 15.43 13.01
N ASP A 184 3.77 15.10 11.81
CA ASP A 184 4.53 15.16 10.55
C ASP A 184 3.70 15.82 9.42
N PRO A 185 3.64 17.16 9.36
CA PRO A 185 2.89 17.88 8.32
C PRO A 185 3.33 17.54 6.89
N ASP A 186 4.59 17.18 6.67
CA ASP A 186 5.14 16.87 5.35
C ASP A 186 4.54 15.57 4.79
N ALA A 187 4.42 14.52 5.60
CA ALA A 187 3.81 13.26 5.20
C ALA A 187 2.33 13.42 4.77
N TYR A 188 1.59 14.25 5.50
CA TYR A 188 0.17 14.48 5.21
C TYR A 188 -0.09 15.51 4.11
N SER A 189 0.89 16.32 3.73
CA SER A 189 0.86 17.14 2.51
C SER A 189 1.24 16.31 1.26
N TYR A 190 2.09 15.29 1.43
CA TYR A 190 2.46 14.36 0.37
C TYR A 190 1.29 13.49 -0.10
N LEU A 191 0.44 13.02 0.83
CA LEU A 191 -0.67 12.11 0.51
C LEU A 191 -1.65 12.66 -0.55
N PRO A 192 -2.22 13.88 -0.43
CA PRO A 192 -3.06 14.44 -1.49
C PRO A 192 -2.35 14.56 -2.84
N SER A 193 -1.06 14.89 -2.82
CA SER A 193 -0.25 15.09 -4.03
C SER A 193 0.03 13.77 -4.74
N SER A 194 0.40 12.71 -4.01
CA SER A 194 0.65 11.38 -4.57
C SER A 194 -0.63 10.76 -5.15
N VAL A 195 -1.78 10.93 -4.48
CA VAL A 195 -3.08 10.44 -4.99
C VAL A 195 -3.45 11.13 -6.31
N ARG A 196 -3.22 12.43 -6.46
CA ARG A 196 -3.53 13.14 -7.72
C ARG A 196 -2.61 12.76 -8.88
N ARG A 197 -1.40 12.30 -8.60
CA ARG A 197 -0.44 11.85 -9.61
C ARG A 197 -0.75 10.44 -10.08
N PHE A 198 -1.41 9.64 -9.25
CA PHE A 198 -1.75 8.27 -9.63
C PHE A 198 -2.83 8.26 -10.72
N PRO A 199 -2.75 7.35 -11.72
CA PRO A 199 -3.72 7.27 -12.81
C PRO A 199 -5.16 7.14 -12.32
N ASP A 200 -6.08 7.82 -13.00
CA ASP A 200 -7.51 7.72 -12.69
C ASP A 200 -8.06 6.35 -13.08
N ALA A 201 -9.09 5.90 -12.34
CA ALA A 201 -9.85 4.73 -12.71
C ALA A 201 -10.68 5.04 -13.97
N ARG A 202 -10.39 4.37 -15.08
CA ARG A 202 -11.14 4.47 -16.35
C ARG A 202 -12.16 3.36 -16.47
#